data_abae21cea5ec31178d57b78dca41b65e
#
_entry.id   abae21cea5ec31178d57b78dca41b65e
#
_cell.length_a   1.000
_cell.length_b   1.000
_cell.length_c   1.000
_cell.angle_alpha   90.00
_cell.angle_beta   90.00
_cell.angle_gamma   90.00
#
_symmetry.space_group_name_H-M   'P 1'
#
loop_
_entity.id
_entity.type
_entity.pdbx_description
1 polymer ?
#
loop_
_entity_poly.entity_id
_entity_poly.type
_entity_poly.pdbx_seq_one_letter_code
_entity_poly.pdbx_strand_id
1 'polypeptide(L)'
;IAYAKERGVMIIPEIDMPGHSQYFNRTFGCGMASQKGMEILEVCLKEFFKEIPQQDCPYLHIGSDEVKVEDPKGFMSFCEKIVREHNRIPIAWDPGLPPAEGTIGQIWYASIGDKLDQQSYPRRYIDSYMGYLNNSCPMVNTSRYFLHNPCNTESSSDNALGGILCLWNDVNVDDQNKLLPHNGMPEGLLAFAERFWVGGN
;
A
#
# COMPACT_ATOMS: atom_id res chain seq x y z
N ILE A 1 15.23 1.47 -9.51
CA ILE A 1 15.54 2.32 -8.33
C ILE A 1 16.33 3.54 -8.79
N ALA A 2 17.53 3.39 -9.42
CA ALA A 2 18.37 4.52 -9.82
C ALA A 2 17.61 5.59 -10.63
N TYR A 3 16.86 5.18 -11.65
CA TYR A 3 16.03 6.07 -12.47
C TYR A 3 15.03 6.91 -11.65
N ALA A 4 14.38 6.30 -10.66
CA ALA A 4 13.44 7.00 -9.77
C ALA A 4 14.17 7.97 -8.83
N LYS A 5 15.29 7.52 -8.26
CA LYS A 5 16.12 8.30 -7.33
C LYS A 5 16.67 9.59 -7.98
N GLU A 6 17.13 9.51 -9.24
CA GLU A 6 17.56 10.68 -10.02
C GLU A 6 16.45 11.73 -10.24
N ARG A 7 15.19 11.32 -10.04
CA ARG A 7 13.99 12.18 -10.18
C ARG A 7 13.35 12.52 -8.84
N GLY A 8 14.05 12.27 -7.74
CA GLY A 8 13.54 12.54 -6.39
C GLY A 8 12.38 11.63 -5.98
N VAL A 9 12.19 10.48 -6.65
CA VAL A 9 11.12 9.53 -6.37
C VAL A 9 11.67 8.34 -5.58
N MET A 10 11.11 8.10 -4.41
CA MET A 10 11.39 6.91 -3.61
C MET A 10 10.53 5.74 -4.09
N ILE A 11 11.13 4.58 -4.25
CA ILE A 11 10.39 3.33 -4.50
C ILE A 11 10.05 2.69 -3.17
N ILE A 12 8.78 2.35 -2.99
CA ILE A 12 8.29 1.50 -1.89
C ILE A 12 7.88 0.17 -2.53
N PRO A 13 8.70 -0.88 -2.39
CA PRO A 13 8.31 -2.19 -2.90
C PRO A 13 7.15 -2.75 -2.11
N GLU A 14 6.29 -3.50 -2.78
CA GLU A 14 5.22 -4.28 -2.16
C GLU A 14 5.36 -5.76 -2.50
N ILE A 15 5.24 -6.59 -1.47
CA ILE A 15 5.04 -8.04 -1.59
C ILE A 15 3.81 -8.35 -0.77
N ASP A 16 2.69 -8.59 -1.44
CA ASP A 16 1.42 -8.86 -0.75
C ASP A 16 1.44 -10.25 -0.09
N MET A 17 1.26 -10.26 1.22
CA MET A 17 1.42 -11.42 2.09
C MET A 17 0.31 -11.50 3.14
N PRO A 18 -0.34 -12.64 3.32
CA PRO A 18 -0.33 -13.86 2.52
C PRO A 18 -1.43 -13.86 1.45
N GLY A 19 -2.19 -12.77 1.30
CA GLY A 19 -3.22 -12.57 0.29
C GLY A 19 -2.63 -12.48 -1.12
N HIS A 20 -3.49 -12.53 -2.14
CA HIS A 20 -3.13 -12.34 -3.55
C HIS A 20 -1.93 -13.15 -4.05
N SER A 21 -1.58 -14.22 -3.34
CA SER A 21 -0.34 -15.00 -3.46
C SER A 21 -0.50 -16.34 -4.20
N GLN A 22 -1.43 -16.46 -5.14
CA GLN A 22 -1.71 -17.72 -5.84
C GLN A 22 -0.48 -18.31 -6.56
N TYR A 23 0.40 -17.46 -7.07
CA TYR A 23 1.64 -17.91 -7.71
C TYR A 23 2.61 -18.55 -6.73
N PHE A 24 2.68 -18.05 -5.50
CA PHE A 24 3.45 -18.66 -4.43
C PHE A 24 2.96 -20.10 -4.17
N ASN A 25 1.65 -20.25 -4.02
CA ASN A 25 1.04 -21.57 -3.79
C ASN A 25 1.33 -22.55 -4.94
N ARG A 26 1.25 -22.08 -6.17
CA ARG A 26 1.55 -22.91 -7.36
C ARG A 26 3.03 -23.29 -7.44
N THR A 27 3.92 -22.37 -7.09
CA THR A 27 5.37 -22.58 -7.20
C THR A 27 5.90 -23.50 -6.10
N PHE A 28 5.45 -23.30 -4.85
CA PHE A 28 6.01 -23.98 -3.69
C PHE A 28 5.12 -25.10 -3.12
N GLY A 29 3.90 -25.23 -3.63
CA GLY A 29 2.95 -26.26 -3.19
C GLY A 29 2.44 -26.06 -1.75
N CYS A 30 2.47 -24.85 -1.24
CA CYS A 30 1.98 -24.50 0.10
C CYS A 30 1.58 -23.02 0.18
N GLY A 31 0.66 -22.68 1.11
CA GLY A 31 0.30 -21.29 1.37
C GLY A 31 1.37 -20.56 2.18
N MET A 32 1.52 -19.25 1.98
CA MET A 32 2.50 -18.43 2.69
C MET A 32 2.38 -18.50 4.22
N ALA A 33 1.15 -18.58 4.75
CA ALA A 33 0.90 -18.62 6.19
C ALA A 33 1.06 -20.02 6.82
N SER A 34 1.38 -21.06 6.02
CA SER A 34 1.76 -22.37 6.58
C SER A 34 3.19 -22.33 7.12
N GLN A 35 3.54 -23.22 8.04
CA GLN A 35 4.91 -23.31 8.57
C GLN A 35 5.96 -23.36 7.46
N LYS A 36 5.79 -24.27 6.49
CA LYS A 36 6.67 -24.38 5.33
C LYS A 36 6.68 -23.12 4.48
N GLY A 37 5.51 -22.48 4.30
CA GLY A 37 5.39 -21.24 3.54
C GLY A 37 6.14 -20.09 4.19
N MET A 38 6.06 -19.95 5.49
CA MET A 38 6.78 -18.93 6.25
C MET A 38 8.31 -19.12 6.16
N GLU A 39 8.80 -20.36 6.23
CA GLU A 39 10.22 -20.67 6.04
C GLU A 39 10.73 -20.26 4.65
N ILE A 40 9.95 -20.54 3.61
CA ILE A 40 10.26 -20.13 2.22
C ILE A 40 10.19 -18.61 2.09
N LEU A 41 9.15 -18.00 2.64
CA LEU A 41 8.95 -16.55 2.58
C LEU A 41 10.10 -15.80 3.26
N GLU A 42 10.61 -16.31 4.39
CA GLU A 42 11.78 -15.74 5.06
C GLU A 42 13.01 -15.74 4.16
N VAL A 43 13.27 -16.83 3.45
CA VAL A 43 14.38 -16.89 2.48
C VAL A 43 14.20 -15.87 1.37
N CYS A 44 13.00 -15.81 0.76
CA CYS A 44 12.69 -14.86 -0.30
C CYS A 44 12.89 -13.40 0.15
N LEU A 45 12.40 -13.05 1.34
CA LEU A 45 12.55 -11.70 1.89
C LEU A 45 14.02 -11.35 2.18
N LYS A 46 14.79 -12.29 2.73
CA LYS A 46 16.22 -12.07 2.98
C LYS A 46 17.02 -11.89 1.69
N GLU A 47 16.70 -12.65 0.63
CA GLU A 47 17.33 -12.45 -0.68
C GLU A 47 16.93 -11.10 -1.28
N PHE A 48 15.65 -10.73 -1.22
CA PHE A 48 15.18 -9.42 -1.66
C PHE A 48 15.92 -8.27 -0.95
N PHE A 49 16.06 -8.33 0.37
CA PHE A 49 16.76 -7.30 1.13
C PHE A 49 18.27 -7.25 0.89
N LYS A 50 18.86 -8.36 0.49
CA LYS A 50 20.28 -8.40 0.09
C LYS A 50 20.52 -7.68 -1.24
N GLU A 51 19.59 -7.84 -2.19
CA GLU A 51 19.69 -7.23 -3.52
C GLU A 51 19.34 -5.74 -3.54
N ILE A 52 18.48 -5.28 -2.63
CA ILE A 52 17.99 -3.90 -2.59
C ILE A 52 18.51 -3.19 -1.34
N PRO A 53 19.44 -2.21 -1.47
CA PRO A 53 19.97 -1.49 -0.33
C PRO A 53 18.88 -0.75 0.47
N GLN A 54 18.99 -0.80 1.79
CA GLN A 54 18.04 -0.17 2.71
C GLN A 54 17.88 1.34 2.46
N GLN A 55 18.97 2.05 2.18
CA GLN A 55 18.95 3.49 1.90
C GLN A 55 18.16 3.88 0.65
N ASP A 56 17.97 2.95 -0.27
CA ASP A 56 17.21 3.19 -1.50
C ASP A 56 15.73 2.82 -1.35
N CYS A 57 15.41 1.89 -0.44
CA CYS A 57 14.05 1.44 -0.13
C CYS A 57 13.90 1.22 1.38
N PRO A 58 13.71 2.27 2.18
CA PRO A 58 13.62 2.17 3.65
C PRO A 58 12.31 1.58 4.14
N TYR A 59 11.37 1.31 3.26
CA TYR A 59 10.06 0.72 3.54
C TYR A 59 9.89 -0.59 2.79
N LEU A 60 9.02 -1.46 3.30
CA LEU A 60 8.42 -2.56 2.56
C LEU A 60 6.93 -2.59 2.86
N HIS A 61 6.10 -2.55 1.82
CA HIS A 61 4.68 -2.79 1.96
C HIS A 61 4.43 -4.30 1.92
N ILE A 62 3.76 -4.82 2.95
CA ILE A 62 3.55 -6.26 3.17
C ILE A 62 2.15 -6.72 2.80
N GLY A 63 1.33 -5.85 2.20
CA GLY A 63 -0.04 -6.18 1.80
C GLY A 63 -0.94 -6.46 2.99
N SER A 64 -1.44 -7.67 3.09
CA SER A 64 -2.22 -8.26 4.20
C SER A 64 -3.73 -8.05 4.18
N ASP A 65 -4.27 -7.49 3.12
CA ASP A 65 -5.70 -7.31 2.93
C ASP A 65 -6.40 -8.56 2.36
N GLU A 66 -7.72 -8.53 2.39
CA GLU A 66 -8.65 -9.48 1.74
C GLU A 66 -8.35 -10.97 2.00
N VAL A 67 -7.74 -11.31 3.12
CA VAL A 67 -7.31 -12.67 3.44
C VAL A 67 -7.72 -13.07 4.86
N LYS A 68 -7.92 -14.37 5.05
CA LYS A 68 -8.11 -14.99 6.37
C LYS A 68 -7.07 -16.08 6.57
N VAL A 69 -6.43 -16.08 7.72
CA VAL A 69 -5.45 -17.07 8.14
C VAL A 69 -5.78 -17.56 9.54
N GLU A 70 -5.26 -18.72 9.90
CA GLU A 70 -5.51 -19.34 11.21
C GLU A 70 -4.96 -18.51 12.37
N ASP A 71 -3.71 -18.03 12.24
CA ASP A 71 -3.07 -17.14 13.20
C ASP A 71 -2.66 -15.81 12.54
N PRO A 72 -3.58 -14.83 12.43
CA PRO A 72 -3.30 -13.57 11.78
C PRO A 72 -2.25 -12.73 12.51
N LYS A 73 -2.23 -12.76 13.85
CA LYS A 73 -1.26 -12.01 14.64
C LYS A 73 0.14 -12.62 14.55
N GLY A 74 0.24 -13.93 14.61
CA GLY A 74 1.51 -14.64 14.50
C GLY A 74 2.13 -14.43 13.11
N PHE A 75 1.34 -14.52 12.04
CA PHE A 75 1.80 -14.28 10.69
C PHE A 75 2.31 -12.83 10.50
N MET A 76 1.53 -11.84 10.93
CA MET A 76 1.92 -10.43 10.84
C MET A 76 3.19 -10.16 11.64
N SER A 77 3.27 -10.63 12.88
CA SER A 77 4.48 -10.48 13.72
C SER A 77 5.71 -11.09 13.08
N PHE A 78 5.57 -12.23 12.41
CA PHE A 78 6.65 -12.88 11.67
C PHE A 78 7.14 -12.00 10.50
N CYS A 79 6.24 -11.54 9.63
CA CYS A 79 6.60 -10.70 8.49
C CYS A 79 7.24 -9.37 8.92
N GLU A 80 6.61 -8.69 9.86
CA GLU A 80 7.07 -7.40 10.39
C GLU A 80 8.43 -7.50 11.07
N LYS A 81 8.68 -8.60 11.81
CA LYS A 81 9.98 -8.86 12.43
C LYS A 81 11.09 -8.92 11.39
N ILE A 82 10.91 -9.69 10.32
CA ILE A 82 11.92 -9.81 9.25
C ILE A 82 12.19 -8.44 8.61
N VAL A 83 11.16 -7.65 8.33
CA VAL A 83 11.30 -6.31 7.76
C VAL A 83 12.13 -5.40 8.68
N ARG A 84 11.83 -5.40 9.99
CA ARG A 84 12.54 -4.57 10.98
C ARG A 84 13.96 -5.03 11.24
N GLU A 85 14.23 -6.33 11.23
CA GLU A 85 15.60 -6.89 11.35
C GLU A 85 16.51 -6.42 10.20
N HIS A 86 15.94 -6.03 9.08
CA HIS A 86 16.64 -5.44 7.94
C HIS A 86 16.59 -3.90 7.93
N ASN A 87 16.30 -3.26 9.08
CA ASN A 87 16.22 -1.81 9.28
C ASN A 87 15.24 -1.12 8.34
N ARG A 88 14.10 -1.77 8.03
CA ARG A 88 13.03 -1.21 7.22
C ARG A 88 11.75 -1.05 8.03
N ILE A 89 10.91 -0.14 7.59
CA ILE A 89 9.61 0.13 8.21
C ILE A 89 8.54 -0.61 7.40
N PRO A 90 7.76 -1.49 8.03
CA PRO A 90 6.66 -2.14 7.36
C PRO A 90 5.48 -1.18 7.14
N ILE A 91 4.82 -1.35 5.99
CA ILE A 91 3.53 -0.73 5.66
C ILE A 91 2.57 -1.88 5.38
N ALA A 92 1.30 -1.76 5.78
CA ALA A 92 0.28 -2.76 5.53
C ALA A 92 -1.05 -2.09 5.17
N TRP A 93 -1.87 -2.79 4.38
CA TRP A 93 -3.23 -2.35 4.11
C TRP A 93 -4.08 -2.33 5.38
N ASP A 94 -4.92 -1.31 5.52
CA ASP A 94 -5.89 -1.21 6.60
C ASP A 94 -7.28 -0.78 6.03
N PRO A 95 -8.31 -1.61 6.13
CA PRO A 95 -8.38 -2.89 6.87
C PRO A 95 -7.58 -4.03 6.22
N GLY A 96 -6.97 -4.86 7.07
CA GLY A 96 -6.20 -6.05 6.71
C GLY A 96 -5.99 -6.95 7.91
N LEU A 97 -4.99 -7.81 7.87
CA LEU A 97 -4.55 -8.55 9.05
C LEU A 97 -4.02 -7.56 10.11
N PRO A 98 -4.16 -7.87 11.43
CA PRO A 98 -3.85 -6.94 12.49
C PRO A 98 -2.34 -6.66 12.61
N PRO A 99 -1.86 -5.47 12.22
CA PRO A 99 -0.44 -5.15 12.29
C PRO A 99 0.00 -4.80 13.71
N ALA A 100 1.29 -4.99 14.00
CA ALA A 100 1.90 -4.57 15.24
C ALA A 100 2.12 -3.04 15.31
N GLU A 101 2.45 -2.56 16.51
CA GLU A 101 2.85 -1.16 16.71
C GLU A 101 4.05 -0.79 15.84
N GLY A 102 4.05 0.43 15.32
CA GLY A 102 5.10 0.95 14.44
C GLY A 102 5.00 0.54 12.97
N THR A 103 4.01 -0.27 12.59
CA THR A 103 3.64 -0.51 11.19
C THR A 103 2.74 0.62 10.71
N ILE A 104 3.04 1.17 9.54
CA ILE A 104 2.24 2.22 8.91
C ILE A 104 1.01 1.56 8.28
N GLY A 105 -0.19 2.12 8.54
CA GLY A 105 -1.43 1.67 7.90
C GLY A 105 -1.68 2.43 6.61
N GLN A 106 -1.90 1.73 5.51
CA GLN A 106 -2.43 2.34 4.28
C GLN A 106 -3.93 2.12 4.21
N ILE A 107 -4.68 3.20 4.41
CA ILE A 107 -6.15 3.16 4.48
C ILE A 107 -6.73 3.06 3.08
N TRP A 108 -7.49 2.01 2.80
CA TRP A 108 -8.01 1.76 1.46
C TRP A 108 -9.53 1.60 1.41
N TYR A 109 -10.21 1.43 2.54
CA TYR A 109 -11.63 1.08 2.55
C TYR A 109 -12.49 2.01 3.43
N ALA A 110 -13.74 2.23 3.01
CA ALA A 110 -14.69 3.14 3.63
C ALA A 110 -14.95 2.90 5.13
N SER A 111 -14.88 1.66 5.59
CA SER A 111 -15.12 1.33 7.00
C SER A 111 -14.18 2.06 7.96
N ILE A 112 -12.99 2.41 7.50
CA ILE A 112 -12.01 3.22 8.23
C ILE A 112 -11.95 4.62 7.66
N GLY A 113 -11.88 4.78 6.33
CA GLY A 113 -11.71 6.05 5.65
C GLY A 113 -12.77 7.09 6.02
N ASP A 114 -14.05 6.69 6.10
CA ASP A 114 -15.16 7.58 6.50
C ASP A 114 -15.06 8.09 7.95
N LYS A 115 -14.33 7.38 8.80
CA LYS A 115 -14.16 7.67 10.23
C LYS A 115 -12.74 8.04 10.58
N LEU A 116 -11.90 8.21 9.56
CA LEU A 116 -10.50 8.53 9.75
C LEU A 116 -10.38 9.87 10.49
N ASP A 117 -9.67 9.84 11.60
CA ASP A 117 -9.34 10.98 12.42
C ASP A 117 -7.92 10.78 12.93
N GLN A 118 -7.03 11.72 12.60
CA GLN A 118 -5.62 11.61 12.96
C GLN A 118 -5.37 11.51 14.46
N GLN A 119 -6.31 11.98 15.30
CA GLN A 119 -6.17 11.92 16.76
C GLN A 119 -6.57 10.56 17.31
N SER A 120 -7.52 9.89 16.67
CA SER A 120 -8.05 8.60 17.10
C SER A 120 -7.43 7.39 16.39
N TYR A 121 -6.82 7.61 15.22
CA TYR A 121 -6.17 6.51 14.50
C TYR A 121 -4.87 6.10 15.21
N PRO A 122 -4.70 4.81 15.55
CA PRO A 122 -3.71 4.38 16.55
C PRO A 122 -2.26 4.33 16.05
N ARG A 123 -2.01 4.71 14.77
CA ARG A 123 -0.66 4.62 14.17
C ARG A 123 -0.47 5.67 13.08
N ARG A 124 0.73 5.75 12.55
CA ARG A 124 1.02 6.50 11.32
C ARG A 124 0.26 5.88 10.14
N TYR A 125 -0.25 6.72 9.24
CA TYR A 125 -1.07 6.23 8.14
C TYR A 125 -0.89 7.01 6.84
N ILE A 126 -1.26 6.34 5.75
CA ILE A 126 -1.32 6.85 4.39
C ILE A 126 -2.78 6.78 3.95
N ASP A 127 -3.30 7.86 3.38
CA ASP A 127 -4.66 7.92 2.86
C ASP A 127 -4.69 7.46 1.39
N SER A 128 -5.31 6.33 1.14
CA SER A 128 -5.63 5.82 -0.19
C SER A 128 -7.14 5.58 -0.37
N TYR A 129 -7.94 5.90 0.65
CA TYR A 129 -9.37 5.59 0.65
C TYR A 129 -10.10 6.15 -0.57
N MET A 130 -9.82 7.39 -0.96
CA MET A 130 -10.39 8.01 -2.16
C MET A 130 -9.47 7.90 -3.39
N GLY A 131 -8.28 7.35 -3.23
CA GLY A 131 -7.19 7.35 -4.20
C GLY A 131 -7.23 6.23 -5.24
N TYR A 132 -8.41 5.67 -5.59
CA TYR A 132 -8.54 4.58 -6.56
C TYR A 132 -8.88 5.10 -7.95
N LEU A 133 -8.02 4.81 -8.93
CA LEU A 133 -8.18 5.20 -10.33
C LEU A 133 -9.02 4.21 -11.15
N ASN A 134 -9.53 3.14 -10.57
CA ASN A 134 -10.27 2.06 -11.23
C ASN A 134 -11.61 2.50 -11.84
N ASN A 135 -11.83 3.78 -12.01
CA ASN A 135 -13.04 4.33 -12.60
C ASN A 135 -12.73 4.91 -13.98
N SER A 136 -13.39 4.41 -15.00
CA SER A 136 -13.24 4.86 -16.38
C SER A 136 -13.79 6.26 -16.66
N CYS A 137 -14.45 6.92 -15.69
CA CYS A 137 -14.96 8.28 -15.85
C CYS A 137 -13.99 9.33 -15.29
N PRO A 138 -13.25 10.07 -16.13
CA PRO A 138 -12.30 11.06 -15.69
C PRO A 138 -12.89 12.16 -14.80
N MET A 139 -14.12 12.58 -15.11
CA MET A 139 -14.83 13.61 -14.31
C MET A 139 -15.09 13.16 -12.88
N VAL A 140 -15.48 11.89 -12.69
CA VAL A 140 -15.72 11.35 -11.35
C VAL A 140 -14.44 11.32 -10.55
N ASN A 141 -13.33 10.90 -11.15
CA ASN A 141 -12.05 10.88 -10.48
C ASN A 141 -11.55 12.29 -10.12
N THR A 142 -11.60 13.22 -11.07
CA THR A 142 -11.19 14.61 -10.84
C THR A 142 -12.02 15.26 -9.72
N SER A 143 -13.35 15.15 -9.78
CA SER A 143 -14.23 15.72 -8.75
C SER A 143 -14.00 15.09 -7.38
N ARG A 144 -13.87 13.78 -7.33
CA ARG A 144 -13.61 13.03 -6.09
C ARG A 144 -12.35 13.51 -5.40
N TYR A 145 -11.25 13.59 -6.14
CA TYR A 145 -9.96 13.99 -5.56
C TYR A 145 -9.92 15.48 -5.22
N PHE A 146 -10.52 16.32 -6.06
CA PHE A 146 -10.58 17.76 -5.80
C PHE A 146 -11.36 18.10 -4.53
N LEU A 147 -12.44 17.34 -4.24
CA LEU A 147 -13.29 17.54 -3.06
C LEU A 147 -12.81 16.74 -1.84
N HIS A 148 -11.83 15.87 -2.00
CA HIS A 148 -11.34 15.05 -0.91
C HIS A 148 -10.60 15.90 0.14
N ASN A 149 -10.87 15.63 1.41
CA ASN A 149 -10.09 16.17 2.53
C ASN A 149 -8.94 15.19 2.85
N PRO A 150 -7.69 15.49 2.45
CA PRO A 150 -6.58 14.57 2.64
C PRO A 150 -6.41 14.14 4.09
N CYS A 151 -6.32 12.83 4.33
CA CYS A 151 -6.16 12.27 5.67
C CYS A 151 -7.28 12.63 6.66
N ASN A 152 -8.38 13.19 6.17
CA ASN A 152 -9.48 13.75 6.97
C ASN A 152 -9.00 14.71 8.08
N THR A 153 -8.08 15.59 7.74
CA THR A 153 -7.47 16.55 8.66
C THR A 153 -7.27 17.91 7.99
N GLU A 154 -7.29 18.98 8.78
CA GLU A 154 -7.04 20.35 8.31
C GLU A 154 -5.53 20.66 8.15
N SER A 155 -4.67 19.86 8.76
CA SER A 155 -3.22 20.07 8.72
C SER A 155 -2.46 18.76 8.73
N SER A 156 -1.27 18.75 8.15
CA SER A 156 -0.35 17.62 8.24
C SER A 156 0.11 17.38 9.69
N SER A 157 0.43 16.14 10.00
CA SER A 157 1.00 15.75 11.28
C SER A 157 1.99 14.59 11.08
N ASP A 158 2.72 14.26 12.15
CA ASP A 158 3.62 13.10 12.13
C ASP A 158 2.89 11.77 11.91
N ASN A 159 1.58 11.71 12.15
CA ASN A 159 0.76 10.53 11.93
C ASN A 159 0.14 10.49 10.53
N ALA A 160 -0.33 11.62 10.00
CA ALA A 160 -0.93 11.74 8.69
C ALA A 160 0.15 11.98 7.63
N LEU A 161 0.63 10.93 6.99
CA LEU A 161 1.81 10.98 6.12
C LEU A 161 1.52 11.51 4.70
N GLY A 162 0.26 11.61 4.32
CA GLY A 162 -0.18 11.97 2.98
C GLY A 162 -0.97 10.87 2.31
N GLY A 163 -0.97 10.82 0.98
CA GLY A 163 -1.77 9.87 0.23
C GLY A 163 -1.03 9.14 -0.89
N ILE A 164 -1.57 8.01 -1.27
CA ILE A 164 -1.12 7.21 -2.41
C ILE A 164 -2.30 6.95 -3.35
N LEU A 165 -2.13 7.28 -4.63
CA LEU A 165 -3.04 6.85 -5.68
C LEU A 165 -2.81 5.39 -6.04
N CYS A 166 -3.89 4.63 -6.09
CA CYS A 166 -3.88 3.23 -6.44
C CYS A 166 -4.38 3.03 -7.88
N LEU A 167 -3.58 2.37 -8.70
CA LEU A 167 -3.93 1.97 -10.05
C LEU A 167 -3.97 0.44 -10.11
N TRP A 168 -5.18 -0.12 -10.00
CA TRP A 168 -5.43 -1.54 -10.14
C TRP A 168 -6.02 -1.85 -11.51
N ASN A 169 -5.49 -2.86 -12.16
CA ASN A 169 -6.00 -3.28 -13.47
C ASN A 169 -7.12 -4.31 -13.32
N ASP A 170 -8.20 -3.94 -12.60
CA ASP A 170 -9.38 -4.78 -12.43
C ASP A 170 -10.26 -4.79 -13.68
N VAL A 171 -10.12 -3.79 -14.53
CA VAL A 171 -10.79 -3.72 -15.81
C VAL A 171 -9.93 -4.40 -16.87
N ASN A 172 -10.45 -5.48 -17.44
CA ASN A 172 -9.79 -6.14 -18.56
C ASN A 172 -9.69 -5.18 -19.74
N VAL A 173 -8.48 -4.86 -20.13
CA VAL A 173 -8.18 -4.14 -21.36
C VAL A 173 -7.65 -5.13 -22.40
N ASP A 174 -8.12 -5.01 -23.62
CA ASP A 174 -7.71 -5.84 -24.77
C ASP A 174 -6.33 -5.41 -25.33
N ASP A 175 -5.87 -4.23 -24.95
CA ASP A 175 -4.61 -3.63 -25.37
C ASP A 175 -3.95 -2.91 -24.18
N GLN A 176 -2.70 -3.25 -23.87
CA GLN A 176 -1.95 -2.62 -22.78
C GLN A 176 -1.81 -1.09 -22.92
N ASN A 177 -1.86 -0.57 -24.14
CA ASN A 177 -1.81 0.88 -24.39
C ASN A 177 -3.09 1.61 -23.88
N LYS A 178 -4.15 0.88 -23.63
CA LYS A 178 -5.40 1.40 -23.08
C LYS A 178 -5.43 1.44 -21.56
N LEU A 179 -4.44 0.84 -20.88
CA LEU A 179 -4.43 0.73 -19.42
C LEU A 179 -4.55 2.08 -18.74
N LEU A 180 -3.70 3.03 -19.08
CA LEU A 180 -3.71 4.37 -18.48
C LEU A 180 -4.95 5.18 -18.89
N PRO A 181 -5.34 5.28 -20.17
CA PRO A 181 -6.57 5.99 -20.54
C PRO A 181 -7.84 5.44 -19.90
N HIS A 182 -7.95 4.11 -19.80
CA HIS A 182 -9.13 3.49 -19.18
C HIS A 182 -9.27 3.76 -17.67
N ASN A 183 -8.18 4.01 -16.99
CA ASN A 183 -8.20 4.29 -15.56
C ASN A 183 -8.20 5.80 -15.23
N GLY A 184 -8.34 6.68 -16.22
CA GLY A 184 -8.41 8.14 -16.00
C GLY A 184 -7.19 8.69 -15.26
N MET A 185 -6.04 8.07 -15.48
CA MET A 185 -4.82 8.38 -14.71
C MET A 185 -4.36 9.83 -14.87
N PRO A 186 -4.30 10.43 -16.08
CA PRO A 186 -3.79 11.78 -16.23
C PRO A 186 -4.59 12.81 -15.42
N GLU A 187 -5.90 12.75 -15.50
CA GLU A 187 -6.83 13.69 -14.84
C GLU A 187 -6.85 13.45 -13.32
N GLY A 188 -6.91 12.19 -12.91
CA GLY A 188 -6.93 11.81 -11.51
C GLY A 188 -5.62 12.16 -10.80
N LEU A 189 -4.49 11.89 -11.43
CA LEU A 189 -3.18 12.17 -10.85
C LEU A 189 -2.97 13.65 -10.54
N LEU A 190 -3.33 14.54 -11.48
CA LEU A 190 -3.15 15.98 -11.30
C LEU A 190 -4.03 16.52 -10.17
N ALA A 191 -5.31 16.15 -10.15
CA ALA A 191 -6.23 16.59 -9.11
C ALA A 191 -5.82 16.07 -7.71
N PHE A 192 -5.39 14.82 -7.63
CA PHE A 192 -4.91 14.24 -6.37
C PHE A 192 -3.61 14.90 -5.89
N ALA A 193 -2.64 15.07 -6.77
CA ALA A 193 -1.37 15.69 -6.43
C ALA A 193 -1.56 17.13 -5.91
N GLU A 194 -2.39 17.93 -6.59
CA GLU A 194 -2.72 19.28 -6.14
C GLU A 194 -3.37 19.25 -4.75
N ARG A 195 -4.37 18.39 -4.56
CA ARG A 195 -5.10 18.32 -3.29
C ARG A 195 -4.19 17.93 -2.11
N PHE A 196 -3.31 16.95 -2.30
CA PHE A 196 -2.36 16.56 -1.27
C PHE A 196 -1.22 17.57 -1.05
N TRP A 197 -0.98 18.45 -2.03
CA TRP A 197 -0.02 19.54 -1.88
C TRP A 197 -0.60 20.74 -1.12
N VAL A 198 -1.84 21.14 -1.41
CA VAL A 198 -2.46 22.35 -0.81
C VAL A 198 -3.26 22.07 0.46
N GLY A 199 -3.65 20.83 0.69
CA GLY A 199 -4.48 20.43 1.85
C GLY A 199 -5.98 20.57 1.61
N GLY A 200 -6.75 20.30 2.65
CA GLY A 200 -8.20 20.28 2.64
C GLY A 200 -8.84 21.62 2.95
N ASN A 201 -8.86 22.56 2.04
CA ASN A 201 -9.67 23.80 2.15
C ASN A 201 -10.56 23.96 0.93
#